data_06042f40385999a0a7b6202e79088cc7
#
_entry.id   06042f40385999a0a7b6202e79088cc7
#
_cell.length_a   1.000
_cell.length_b   1.000
_cell.length_c   1.000
_cell.angle_alpha   90.00
_cell.angle_beta   90.00
_cell.angle_gamma   90.00
#
_symmetry.space_group_name_H-M   'P 1'
#
loop_
_entity.id
_entity.type
_entity.pdbx_description
1 polymer ?
#
loop_
_entity_poly.entity_id
_entity_poly.type
_entity_poly.pdbx_seq_one_letter_code
_entity_poly.pdbx_strand_id
1 'polypeptide(L)'
;MYKTINEWVDYIDEGCSVLHLDFNVFKKELSLNIKVFESEAEYTHKILFQNVASTYYSADVGDMRLEKIVREEYNWQVFEFSYHPEGIGNLSNSKIEHYHSNANFLINMNSMLIAIEAETVCFDDQTFYAYQLNN
;
A
#
# COMPACT_ATOMS: atom_id res chain seq x y z
N MET A 1 15.65 -1.00 15.74
CA MET A 1 15.14 0.35 16.06
C MET A 1 13.62 0.35 15.87
N TYR A 2 12.91 0.81 16.89
CA TYR A 2 11.46 0.86 16.84
C TYR A 2 11.00 2.22 16.32
N LYS A 3 10.05 2.19 15.38
CA LYS A 3 9.44 3.38 14.79
C LYS A 3 7.95 3.40 15.12
N THR A 4 7.35 4.58 15.14
CA THR A 4 5.89 4.70 15.13
C THR A 4 5.37 4.36 13.73
N ILE A 5 4.05 4.18 13.59
CA ILE A 5 3.46 3.93 12.27
C ILE A 5 3.76 5.08 11.30
N ASN A 6 3.66 6.32 11.75
CA ASN A 6 3.95 7.48 10.90
C ASN A 6 5.42 7.56 10.53
N GLU A 7 6.32 7.21 11.44
CA GLU A 7 7.74 7.17 11.15
C GLU A 7 8.07 6.10 10.10
N TRP A 8 7.44 4.92 10.18
CA TRP A 8 7.60 3.89 9.17
C TRP A 8 7.12 4.37 7.80
N VAL A 9 5.94 5.00 7.77
CA VAL A 9 5.35 5.49 6.53
C VAL A 9 6.25 6.56 5.91
N ASP A 10 6.73 7.51 6.69
CA ASP A 10 7.63 8.57 6.20
C ASP A 10 8.95 7.99 5.68
N TYR A 11 9.49 7.02 6.38
CA TYR A 11 10.73 6.32 5.99
C TYR A 11 10.57 5.63 4.63
N ILE A 12 9.45 4.95 4.42
CA ILE A 12 9.17 4.27 3.15
C ILE A 12 8.87 5.28 2.05
N ASP A 13 8.14 6.34 2.37
CA ASP A 13 7.76 7.39 1.41
C ASP A 13 8.97 8.15 0.88
N GLU A 14 10.06 8.22 1.62
CA GLU A 14 11.28 8.87 1.17
C GLU A 14 11.89 8.20 -0.06
N GLY A 15 11.59 6.93 -0.28
CA GLY A 15 11.97 6.21 -1.48
C GLY A 15 12.29 4.76 -1.22
N CYS A 16 11.61 3.90 -1.96
CA CYS A 16 11.88 2.46 -1.92
C CYS A 16 11.47 1.84 -3.24
N SER A 17 11.91 0.60 -3.45
CA SER A 17 11.47 -0.23 -4.58
C SER A 17 10.73 -1.43 -4.05
N VAL A 18 9.64 -1.81 -4.71
CA VAL A 18 8.91 -3.03 -4.39
C VAL A 18 9.58 -4.21 -5.08
N LEU A 19 10.03 -5.19 -4.31
CA LEU A 19 10.66 -6.39 -4.82
C LEU A 19 9.63 -7.47 -5.10
N HIS A 20 8.58 -7.53 -4.30
CA HIS A 20 7.55 -8.55 -4.41
C HIS A 20 6.27 -8.06 -3.77
N LEU A 21 5.14 -8.41 -4.39
CA LEU A 21 3.80 -8.13 -3.87
C LEU A 21 2.98 -9.41 -3.95
N ASP A 22 2.31 -9.77 -2.88
CA ASP A 22 1.43 -10.92 -2.83
C ASP A 22 0.14 -10.57 -2.09
N PHE A 23 -0.99 -10.78 -2.73
CA PHE A 23 -2.30 -10.59 -2.12
C PHE A 23 -3.00 -11.94 -1.98
N ASN A 24 -3.13 -12.40 -0.76
CA ASN A 24 -3.88 -13.63 -0.45
C ASN A 24 -5.31 -13.25 -0.06
N VAL A 25 -6.21 -13.36 -1.02
CA VAL A 25 -7.61 -12.96 -0.86
C VAL A 25 -8.30 -13.77 0.25
N PHE A 26 -7.99 -15.06 0.32
CA PHE A 26 -8.66 -15.94 1.29
C PHE A 26 -8.23 -15.68 2.72
N LYS A 27 -6.98 -15.29 2.91
CA LYS A 27 -6.46 -14.92 4.23
C LYS A 27 -6.66 -13.46 4.56
N LYS A 28 -7.11 -12.66 3.60
CA LYS A 28 -7.26 -11.21 3.74
C LYS A 28 -5.94 -10.54 4.11
N GLU A 29 -4.86 -10.98 3.47
CA GLU A 29 -3.52 -10.46 3.74
C GLU A 29 -2.86 -10.02 2.45
N LEU A 30 -2.23 -8.84 2.49
CA LEU A 30 -1.43 -8.33 1.38
C LEU A 30 -0.03 -8.04 1.91
N SER A 31 0.99 -8.62 1.27
CA SER A 31 2.36 -8.45 1.69
C SER A 31 3.21 -7.80 0.60
N LEU A 32 4.16 -7.00 1.04
CA LEU A 32 5.15 -6.36 0.20
C LEU A 32 6.53 -6.62 0.76
N ASN A 33 7.46 -6.98 -0.12
CA ASN A 33 8.88 -6.93 0.21
C ASN A 33 9.45 -5.71 -0.50
N ILE A 34 10.09 -4.84 0.25
CA ILE A 34 10.63 -3.59 -0.27
C ILE A 34 12.11 -3.47 0.01
N LYS A 35 12.78 -2.65 -0.80
CA LYS A 35 14.18 -2.33 -0.62
C LYS A 35 14.30 -0.82 -0.49
N VAL A 36 14.92 -0.38 0.60
CA VAL A 36 15.14 1.03 0.90
C VAL A 36 16.63 1.33 0.82
N PHE A 37 16.99 2.44 0.20
CA PHE A 37 18.36 2.93 0.18
C PHE A 37 18.51 3.95 1.31
N GLU A 38 19.47 3.72 2.19
CA GLU A 38 19.73 4.59 3.32
C GLU A 38 21.23 4.65 3.57
N SER A 39 21.80 5.86 3.52
CA SER A 39 23.23 6.11 3.82
C SER A 39 24.17 5.17 3.06
N GLU A 40 23.96 5.05 1.75
CA GLU A 40 24.75 4.21 0.84
C GLU A 40 24.60 2.70 1.05
N ALA A 41 23.69 2.29 1.92
CA ALA A 41 23.36 0.88 2.15
C ALA A 41 21.95 0.56 1.69
N GLU A 42 21.72 -0.71 1.37
CA GLU A 42 20.41 -1.22 1.01
C GLU A 42 19.85 -2.04 2.16
N TYR A 43 18.59 -1.78 2.50
CA TYR A 43 17.89 -2.52 3.54
C TYR A 43 16.61 -3.07 2.95
N THR A 44 16.30 -4.34 3.26
CA THR A 44 15.02 -4.94 2.87
C THR A 44 14.08 -4.99 4.06
N HIS A 45 12.81 -4.73 3.79
CA HIS A 45 11.78 -4.75 4.82
C HIS A 45 10.55 -5.48 4.28
N LYS A 46 9.77 -6.04 5.17
CA LYS A 46 8.50 -6.67 4.83
C LYS A 46 7.36 -5.85 5.42
N ILE A 47 6.36 -5.56 4.59
CA ILE A 47 5.13 -4.91 5.03
C ILE A 47 4.01 -5.94 4.88
N LEU A 48 3.27 -6.20 5.95
CA LEU A 48 2.14 -7.12 5.92
C LEU A 48 0.88 -6.38 6.35
N PHE A 49 -0.06 -6.21 5.42
CA PHE A 49 -1.39 -5.68 5.72
C PHE A 49 -2.28 -6.85 6.08
N GLN A 50 -2.91 -6.79 7.25
CA GLN A 50 -3.71 -7.87 7.79
C GLN A 50 -5.16 -7.44 7.95
N ASN A 51 -6.06 -8.40 7.83
CA ASN A 51 -7.50 -8.18 7.81
C ASN A 51 -7.85 -7.10 6.79
N VAL A 52 -7.45 -7.34 5.54
CA VAL A 52 -7.69 -6.42 4.43
C VAL A 52 -9.18 -6.48 4.07
N ALA A 53 -9.86 -5.37 4.26
CA ALA A 53 -11.29 -5.25 3.98
C ALA A 53 -11.55 -4.96 2.50
N SER A 54 -10.68 -4.20 1.87
CA SER A 54 -10.81 -3.84 0.46
C SER A 54 -9.46 -3.50 -0.14
N THR A 55 -9.35 -3.70 -1.44
CA THR A 55 -8.18 -3.30 -2.22
C THR A 55 -8.67 -2.75 -3.55
N TYR A 56 -8.16 -1.58 -3.91
CA TYR A 56 -8.41 -0.98 -5.22
C TYR A 56 -7.09 -0.89 -5.97
N TYR A 57 -7.11 -1.30 -7.22
CA TYR A 57 -5.93 -1.29 -8.06
C TYR A 57 -6.25 -0.60 -9.38
N SER A 58 -5.40 0.33 -9.80
CA SER A 58 -5.45 0.90 -11.14
C SER A 58 -4.04 0.85 -11.74
N ALA A 59 -3.95 0.27 -12.92
CA ALA A 59 -2.66 0.07 -13.59
C ALA A 59 -2.03 1.39 -14.03
N ASP A 60 -2.85 2.41 -14.29
CA ASP A 60 -2.40 3.73 -14.72
C ASP A 60 -3.58 4.69 -14.65
N VAL A 61 -3.42 5.90 -15.18
CA VAL A 61 -4.46 6.92 -15.20
C VAL A 61 -5.14 6.95 -16.57
N GLY A 62 -6.44 7.30 -16.58
CA GLY A 62 -7.21 7.47 -17.81
C GLY A 62 -7.14 6.27 -18.75
N ASP A 63 -7.00 6.54 -20.03
CA ASP A 63 -6.98 5.49 -21.07
C ASP A 63 -5.68 4.68 -21.04
N MET A 64 -4.64 5.17 -20.40
CA MET A 64 -3.38 4.45 -20.23
C MET A 64 -3.54 3.16 -19.43
N ARG A 65 -4.64 3.02 -18.67
CA ARG A 65 -4.92 1.83 -17.86
C ARG A 65 -4.96 0.55 -18.66
N LEU A 66 -5.35 0.63 -19.92
CA LEU A 66 -5.53 -0.53 -20.81
C LEU A 66 -4.33 -0.79 -21.71
N GLU A 67 -3.32 0.04 -21.66
CA GLU A 67 -2.12 -0.17 -22.46
C GLU A 67 -1.28 -1.30 -21.90
N LYS A 68 -0.77 -2.16 -22.79
CA LYS A 68 0.16 -3.21 -22.42
C LYS A 68 1.56 -2.62 -22.36
N ILE A 69 1.91 -2.11 -21.18
CA ILE A 69 3.25 -1.60 -20.94
C ILE A 69 4.02 -2.69 -20.22
N VAL A 70 5.11 -3.18 -20.85
CA VAL A 70 6.02 -4.11 -20.21
C VAL A 70 6.88 -3.29 -19.26
N ARG A 71 6.63 -3.43 -17.96
CA ARG A 71 7.31 -2.63 -16.93
C ARG A 71 8.45 -3.40 -16.26
N GLU A 72 8.94 -4.47 -16.89
CA GLU A 72 10.04 -5.27 -16.35
C GLU A 72 11.34 -4.49 -16.21
N GLU A 73 11.49 -3.44 -17.02
CA GLU A 73 12.66 -2.57 -16.99
C GLU A 73 12.58 -1.49 -15.90
N TYR A 74 11.39 -1.29 -15.31
CA TYR A 74 11.23 -0.33 -14.25
C TYR A 74 11.47 -1.02 -12.91
N ASN A 75 12.39 -0.46 -12.14
CA ASN A 75 12.44 -0.79 -10.72
C ASN A 75 11.13 -0.28 -10.13
N TRP A 76 10.27 -1.15 -9.66
CA TRP A 76 8.97 -0.79 -9.09
C TRP A 76 9.13 0.20 -7.94
N GLN A 77 9.53 1.40 -8.29
CA GLN A 77 9.84 2.46 -7.33
C GLN A 77 8.56 3.07 -6.81
N VAL A 78 8.47 3.18 -5.49
CA VAL A 78 7.35 3.83 -4.83
C VAL A 78 7.59 5.33 -4.88
N PHE A 79 6.66 6.07 -5.51
CA PHE A 79 6.70 7.52 -5.57
C PHE A 79 5.95 8.15 -4.40
N GLU A 80 4.94 7.44 -3.89
CA GLU A 80 4.17 7.91 -2.75
C GLU A 80 3.68 6.72 -1.94
N PHE A 81 3.88 6.78 -0.64
CA PHE A 81 3.30 5.87 0.33
C PHE A 81 2.68 6.72 1.41
N SER A 82 1.35 6.65 1.58
CA SER A 82 0.66 7.48 2.56
C SER A 82 -0.29 6.67 3.42
N TYR A 83 -0.46 7.14 4.65
CA TYR A 83 -1.34 6.54 5.64
C TYR A 83 -2.40 7.55 6.06
N HIS A 84 -3.65 7.13 6.01
CA HIS A 84 -4.82 7.93 6.32
C HIS A 84 -5.63 7.21 7.40
N PRO A 85 -5.43 7.55 8.69
CA PRO A 85 -6.07 6.81 9.79
C PRO A 85 -7.59 6.86 9.77
N GLU A 86 -8.18 7.87 9.14
CA GLU A 86 -9.63 7.99 9.00
C GLU A 86 -10.13 7.50 7.64
N GLY A 87 -9.21 7.08 6.77
CA GLY A 87 -9.52 6.66 5.42
C GLY A 87 -9.65 7.82 4.45
N ILE A 88 -9.67 7.50 3.15
CA ILE A 88 -9.75 8.49 2.07
C ILE A 88 -11.19 8.78 1.64
N GLY A 89 -12.16 8.04 2.17
CA GLY A 89 -13.55 8.14 1.75
C GLY A 89 -14.00 6.96 0.92
N ASN A 90 -15.30 6.87 0.72
CA ASN A 90 -15.92 5.73 0.05
C ASN A 90 -15.66 5.76 -1.45
N LEU A 91 -15.19 4.64 -2.01
CA LEU A 91 -14.92 4.46 -3.43
C LEU A 91 -16.03 3.70 -4.17
N SER A 92 -17.20 3.49 -3.55
CA SER A 92 -18.29 2.78 -4.20
C SER A 92 -19.03 3.66 -5.20
N ASN A 93 -19.83 3.03 -6.08
CA ASN A 93 -20.73 3.71 -6.99
C ASN A 93 -22.11 3.03 -6.97
N SER A 94 -23.06 3.55 -7.76
CA SER A 94 -24.45 3.07 -7.72
C SER A 94 -24.62 1.59 -8.11
N LYS A 95 -23.68 1.01 -8.83
CA LYS A 95 -23.73 -0.40 -9.22
C LYS A 95 -23.26 -1.32 -8.11
N ILE A 96 -22.41 -0.82 -7.24
CA ILE A 96 -21.80 -1.59 -6.16
C ILE A 96 -21.98 -0.88 -4.81
N GLU A 97 -23.15 -0.23 -4.62
CA GLU A 97 -23.39 0.62 -3.46
C GLU A 97 -23.33 -0.10 -2.11
N HIS A 98 -23.48 -1.43 -2.12
CA HIS A 98 -23.36 -2.23 -0.90
C HIS A 98 -21.92 -2.62 -0.58
N TYR A 99 -21.01 -2.35 -1.49
CA TYR A 99 -19.59 -2.64 -1.31
C TYR A 99 -18.83 -1.34 -1.12
N HIS A 100 -18.15 -1.23 -0.01
CA HIS A 100 -17.44 -0.01 0.36
C HIS A 100 -15.96 -0.24 0.40
N SER A 101 -15.21 0.82 0.11
CA SER A 101 -13.77 0.84 0.31
C SER A 101 -13.43 2.18 0.94
N ASN A 102 -12.85 2.14 2.12
CA ASN A 102 -12.34 3.33 2.79
C ASN A 102 -10.86 3.11 3.08
N ALA A 103 -10.06 3.15 2.02
CA ALA A 103 -8.65 2.83 2.08
C ALA A 103 -7.93 3.73 3.09
N ASN A 104 -7.07 3.12 3.91
CA ASN A 104 -6.23 3.84 4.85
C ASN A 104 -4.76 3.87 4.43
N PHE A 105 -4.38 3.14 3.38
CA PHE A 105 -3.04 3.19 2.80
C PHE A 105 -3.12 3.39 1.29
N LEU A 106 -2.30 4.28 0.77
CA LEU A 106 -2.15 4.49 -0.67
C LEU A 106 -0.70 4.27 -1.06
N ILE A 107 -0.51 3.50 -2.12
CA ILE A 107 0.81 3.24 -2.68
C ILE A 107 0.78 3.61 -4.16
N ASN A 108 1.59 4.57 -4.56
CA ASN A 108 1.71 4.99 -5.95
C ASN A 108 3.08 4.57 -6.47
N MET A 109 3.07 3.75 -7.52
CA MET A 109 4.27 3.25 -8.16
C MET A 109 4.20 3.59 -9.65
N ASN A 110 4.85 4.68 -10.07
CA ASN A 110 4.94 5.03 -11.48
C ASN A 110 3.56 5.07 -12.16
N SER A 111 2.64 5.84 -11.59
CA SER A 111 1.23 6.01 -12.00
C SER A 111 0.31 4.82 -11.71
N MET A 112 0.85 3.69 -11.27
CA MET A 112 0.04 2.60 -10.75
C MET A 112 -0.37 2.92 -9.32
N LEU A 113 -1.65 2.75 -9.02
CA LEU A 113 -2.17 3.02 -7.67
C LEU A 113 -2.70 1.74 -7.04
N ILE A 114 -2.32 1.52 -5.80
CA ILE A 114 -2.93 0.49 -4.95
C ILE A 114 -3.44 1.18 -3.69
N ALA A 115 -4.74 1.05 -3.45
CA ALA A 115 -5.38 1.59 -2.26
C ALA A 115 -5.82 0.41 -1.39
N ILE A 116 -5.39 0.38 -0.13
CA ILE A 116 -5.59 -0.75 0.76
C ILE A 116 -6.33 -0.30 2.01
N GLU A 117 -7.42 -1.01 2.33
CA GLU A 117 -8.11 -0.85 3.61
C GLU A 117 -7.78 -2.04 4.47
N ALA A 118 -7.00 -1.83 5.54
CA ALA A 118 -6.55 -2.90 6.42
C ALA A 118 -6.74 -2.51 7.88
N GLU A 119 -7.07 -3.49 8.70
CA GLU A 119 -7.21 -3.28 10.14
C GLU A 119 -5.85 -3.11 10.81
N THR A 120 -4.88 -3.93 10.43
CA THR A 120 -3.54 -3.87 11.01
C THR A 120 -2.49 -3.85 9.91
N VAL A 121 -1.34 -3.31 10.24
CA VAL A 121 -0.15 -3.34 9.38
C VAL A 121 1.05 -3.73 10.22
N CYS A 122 1.88 -4.61 9.66
CA CYS A 122 3.11 -5.04 10.30
C CYS A 122 4.30 -4.61 9.42
N PHE A 123 5.20 -3.84 10.00
CA PHE A 123 6.46 -3.47 9.35
C PHE A 123 7.57 -4.29 10.03
N ASP A 124 8.13 -5.26 9.30
CA ASP A 124 9.06 -6.26 9.82
C ASP A 124 8.42 -7.01 11.00
N ASP A 125 8.82 -6.71 12.24
CA ASP A 125 8.28 -7.35 13.45
C ASP A 125 7.41 -6.41 14.29
N GLN A 126 7.11 -5.20 13.78
CA GLN A 126 6.26 -4.24 14.50
C GLN A 126 4.87 -4.19 13.89
N THR A 127 3.86 -4.53 14.69
CA THR A 127 2.45 -4.54 14.28
C THR A 127 1.73 -3.34 14.87
N PHE A 128 0.94 -2.67 14.02
CA PHE A 128 0.16 -1.50 14.41
C PHE A 128 -1.30 -1.71 14.04
N TYR A 129 -2.19 -1.20 14.90
CA TYR A 129 -3.59 -1.05 14.55
C TYR A 129 -3.73 0.18 13.68
N ALA A 130 -4.18 -0.01 12.45
CA ALA A 130 -4.14 1.03 11.43
C ALA A 130 -5.45 1.79 11.28
N TYR A 131 -6.52 1.28 11.86
CA TYR A 131 -7.85 1.88 11.70
C TYR A 131 -8.22 2.63 12.95
N GLN A 132 -8.30 3.95 12.86
CA GLN A 132 -8.77 4.75 13.99
C GLN A 132 -10.28 4.92 13.87
N LEU A 133 -10.99 4.14 14.67
CA LEU A 133 -12.43 4.31 14.82
C LEU A 133 -12.67 5.51 15.70
N ASN A 134 -13.24 6.57 15.14
CA ASN A 134 -13.72 7.68 15.94
C ASN A 134 -14.99 7.23 16.64
N ASN A 135 -14.87 7.07 17.92
CA ASN A 135 -16.03 6.81 18.77
C ASN A 135 -16.67 8.13 19.17
#